data_d4aab40067576c9501d1faae8e687ca6
#
_entry.id   d4aab40067576c9501d1faae8e687ca6
#
_cell.length_a   1.000
_cell.length_b   1.000
_cell.length_c   1.000
_cell.angle_alpha   90.00
_cell.angle_beta   90.00
_cell.angle_gamma   90.00
#
_symmetry.space_group_name_H-M   'P 1'
#
loop_
_entity.id
_entity.type
_entity.pdbx_description
1 polymer ?
#
loop_
_entity_poly.entity_id
_entity_poly.type
_entity_poly.pdbx_seq_one_letter_code
_entity_poly.pdbx_strand_id
1 'polypeptide(L)'
;MSFDLSKIQAAFVGLVGIHQPFDPAYQKLDVSFESSSSGLYLDNVSNYKTEYWIDTQDYKDITNTDLSIRMGQIRDGSVSSVLSQVFTEPNYIDRNKMFSQTFDRQNVITQQGNAQTFYGYEIIAGQQKNVAFKITKCTLEMVGAGDITIQLYNSSKLEPLFSQVVTIGGGTSLEEVELNWFVDSTMIPYKGSYFLGYYKNSNVQPIDRNYEGGDLMNSIKGLDMDRIMIQDDFLNLSSLSYESDHNGLNFDITTQYDYTDLVLQNEKMFAKSIQLTWAMTVMLSFTSSHRINSKERMSKEMMVSIIRSIEGQKEQGQLRIVGVRELLAGEVVRTKEEIDKVKFGYFNDDDEYLIVATQT
;
A
#
# COMPACT_ATOMS: atom_id res chain seq x y z
N MET A 1 3.35 -1.28 -4.20
CA MET A 1 2.41 -0.13 -4.19
C MET A 1 2.22 0.26 -2.75
N SER A 2 2.19 1.53 -2.45
CA SER A 2 2.02 2.06 -1.09
C SER A 2 0.55 2.43 -0.85
N PHE A 3 -0.30 1.41 -0.87
CA PHE A 3 -1.70 1.54 -0.51
C PHE A 3 -2.09 0.39 0.40
N ASP A 4 -2.92 0.67 1.38
CA ASP A 4 -3.78 -0.34 1.98
C ASP A 4 -4.94 -0.61 1.00
N LEU A 5 -4.67 -1.52 0.04
CA LEU A 5 -5.61 -1.85 -1.02
C LEU A 5 -6.91 -2.41 -0.45
N SER A 6 -6.86 -3.16 0.65
CA SER A 6 -8.04 -3.77 1.28
C SER A 6 -8.96 -2.68 1.86
N LYS A 7 -8.38 -1.67 2.50
CA LYS A 7 -9.12 -0.52 3.04
C LYS A 7 -9.77 0.30 1.93
N ILE A 8 -9.04 0.55 0.83
CA ILE A 8 -9.57 1.28 -0.32
C ILE A 8 -10.69 0.48 -1.00
N GLN A 9 -10.50 -0.81 -1.26
CA GLN A 9 -11.53 -1.65 -1.87
C GLN A 9 -12.80 -1.70 -1.03
N ALA A 10 -12.68 -1.80 0.30
CA ALA A 10 -13.81 -1.77 1.21
C ALA A 10 -14.56 -0.42 1.17
N ALA A 11 -13.84 0.69 1.13
CA ALA A 11 -14.45 2.02 1.04
C ALA A 11 -15.14 2.28 -0.31
N PHE A 12 -14.65 1.65 -1.37
CA PHE A 12 -15.22 1.81 -2.72
C PHE A 12 -16.43 0.90 -2.99
N VAL A 13 -16.85 0.11 -2.01
CA VAL A 13 -18.13 -0.61 -2.07
C VAL A 13 -19.27 0.42 -2.14
N GLY A 14 -20.14 0.31 -3.18
CA GLY A 14 -21.22 1.26 -3.39
C GLY A 14 -20.81 2.61 -3.96
N LEU A 15 -19.55 2.81 -4.36
CA LEU A 15 -19.13 4.02 -5.11
C LEU A 15 -19.73 4.03 -6.51
N VAL A 16 -19.72 2.88 -7.19
CA VAL A 16 -20.32 2.66 -8.50
C VAL A 16 -21.28 1.47 -8.37
N GLY A 17 -22.50 1.62 -8.90
CA GLY A 17 -23.49 0.55 -8.94
C GLY A 17 -23.48 -0.23 -10.27
N ILE A 18 -24.21 -1.34 -10.32
CA ILE A 18 -24.41 -2.10 -11.57
C ILE A 18 -25.60 -1.56 -12.30
N HIS A 19 -26.73 -1.44 -11.64
CA HIS A 19 -27.99 -0.95 -12.20
C HIS A 19 -28.67 0.04 -11.26
N GLN A 20 -29.58 0.83 -11.82
CA GLN A 20 -30.36 1.76 -11.00
C GLN A 20 -31.31 1.02 -10.03
N PRO A 21 -31.58 1.57 -8.86
CA PRO A 21 -32.57 1.03 -7.93
C PRO A 21 -33.92 0.86 -8.64
N PHE A 22 -34.64 -0.18 -8.28
CA PHE A 22 -36.00 -0.51 -8.81
C PHE A 22 -36.05 -1.06 -10.26
N ASP A 23 -34.94 -1.50 -10.83
CA ASP A 23 -34.99 -2.27 -12.07
C ASP A 23 -35.43 -3.73 -11.76
N PRO A 24 -36.67 -4.15 -12.13
CA PRO A 24 -37.19 -5.46 -11.77
C PRO A 24 -36.45 -6.65 -12.36
N ALA A 25 -35.55 -6.38 -13.34
CA ALA A 25 -34.76 -7.41 -13.99
C ALA A 25 -33.64 -7.96 -13.11
N TYR A 26 -33.29 -7.30 -12.01
CA TYR A 26 -32.07 -7.57 -11.22
C TYR A 26 -32.30 -8.20 -9.85
N GLN A 27 -33.30 -9.03 -9.68
CA GLN A 27 -33.59 -9.70 -8.41
C GLN A 27 -32.49 -10.70 -7.94
N LYS A 28 -31.44 -10.91 -8.74
CA LYS A 28 -30.41 -11.92 -8.48
C LYS A 28 -29.11 -11.36 -7.89
N LEU A 29 -28.96 -10.06 -7.81
CA LEU A 29 -27.77 -9.44 -7.23
C LEU A 29 -28.06 -8.93 -5.81
N ASP A 30 -27.01 -8.87 -5.01
CA ASP A 30 -27.07 -8.26 -3.69
C ASP A 30 -27.41 -6.77 -3.81
N VAL A 31 -28.23 -6.25 -2.90
CA VAL A 31 -28.65 -4.84 -2.83
C VAL A 31 -27.47 -3.86 -2.82
N SER A 32 -26.30 -4.31 -2.36
CA SER A 32 -25.07 -3.51 -2.40
C SER A 32 -24.65 -3.07 -3.80
N PHE A 33 -25.09 -3.77 -4.86
CA PHE A 33 -24.80 -3.41 -6.25
C PHE A 33 -25.83 -2.43 -6.85
N GLU A 34 -26.91 -2.13 -6.16
CA GLU A 34 -27.88 -1.12 -6.54
C GLU A 34 -27.49 0.28 -6.06
N SER A 35 -26.64 0.36 -5.04
CA SER A 35 -26.20 1.63 -4.49
C SER A 35 -25.08 2.24 -5.31
N SER A 36 -25.14 3.56 -5.50
CA SER A 36 -24.07 4.34 -6.14
C SER A 36 -23.98 5.72 -5.50
N SER A 37 -22.96 5.94 -4.68
CA SER A 37 -22.70 7.25 -4.07
C SER A 37 -22.21 8.29 -5.10
N SER A 38 -21.69 7.84 -6.24
CA SER A 38 -21.31 8.69 -7.36
C SER A 38 -22.44 8.95 -8.38
N GLY A 39 -23.55 8.19 -8.28
CA GLY A 39 -24.62 8.21 -9.29
C GLY A 39 -24.26 7.49 -10.60
N LEU A 40 -23.14 6.79 -10.67
CA LEU A 40 -22.68 6.07 -11.84
C LEU A 40 -23.04 4.59 -11.77
N TYR A 41 -23.50 4.03 -12.89
CA TYR A 41 -23.90 2.63 -13.02
C TYR A 41 -23.27 1.98 -14.25
N LEU A 42 -22.95 0.69 -14.18
CA LEU A 42 -22.36 -0.05 -15.32
C LEU A 42 -23.27 -0.05 -16.53
N ASP A 43 -24.56 -0.22 -16.31
CA ASP A 43 -25.57 -0.26 -17.38
C ASP A 43 -25.66 1.03 -18.20
N ASN A 44 -25.10 2.14 -17.69
CA ASN A 44 -25.02 3.40 -18.44
C ASN A 44 -23.83 3.48 -19.40
N VAL A 45 -22.92 2.50 -19.36
CA VAL A 45 -21.70 2.50 -20.18
C VAL A 45 -21.91 1.77 -21.51
N SER A 46 -22.75 0.76 -21.54
CA SER A 46 -23.00 -0.05 -22.73
C SER A 46 -24.49 -0.11 -23.05
N ASN A 47 -24.79 -0.41 -24.33
CA ASN A 47 -26.18 -0.66 -24.78
C ASN A 47 -26.72 -2.01 -24.25
N TYR A 48 -25.85 -2.81 -23.64
CA TYR A 48 -26.21 -4.10 -23.04
C TYR A 48 -26.24 -4.00 -21.55
N LYS A 49 -27.40 -4.32 -20.99
CA LYS A 49 -27.54 -4.42 -19.54
C LYS A 49 -26.75 -5.61 -19.00
N THR A 50 -26.22 -5.47 -17.83
CA THR A 50 -25.50 -6.54 -17.10
C THR A 50 -26.37 -7.78 -16.89
N GLU A 51 -27.69 -7.63 -16.95
CA GLU A 51 -28.68 -8.71 -16.97
C GLU A 51 -28.40 -9.77 -18.02
N TYR A 52 -28.04 -9.37 -19.27
CA TYR A 52 -27.69 -10.31 -20.34
C TYR A 52 -26.46 -11.14 -19.98
N TRP A 53 -25.53 -10.58 -19.23
CA TRP A 53 -24.38 -11.32 -18.76
C TRP A 53 -24.78 -12.42 -17.77
N ILE A 54 -25.73 -12.16 -16.91
CA ILE A 54 -26.25 -13.12 -15.92
C ILE A 54 -26.98 -14.26 -16.63
N ASP A 55 -27.76 -13.95 -17.67
CA ASP A 55 -28.58 -14.91 -18.40
C ASP A 55 -27.78 -15.73 -19.44
N THR A 56 -26.71 -15.17 -20.00
CA THR A 56 -25.94 -15.83 -21.08
C THR A 56 -24.79 -16.68 -20.56
N GLN A 57 -24.29 -16.44 -19.37
CA GLN A 57 -23.30 -17.32 -18.77
C GLN A 57 -23.98 -18.46 -18.02
N ASP A 58 -23.34 -19.62 -17.91
CA ASP A 58 -23.82 -20.82 -17.19
C ASP A 58 -24.10 -20.60 -15.69
N TYR A 59 -24.53 -19.41 -15.34
CA TYR A 59 -24.87 -19.01 -13.98
C TYR A 59 -26.28 -19.43 -13.55
N LYS A 60 -27.00 -20.19 -14.36
CA LYS A 60 -28.31 -20.72 -13.95
C LYS A 60 -28.21 -21.62 -12.73
N ASP A 61 -27.07 -22.27 -12.54
CA ASP A 61 -26.80 -23.17 -11.42
C ASP A 61 -25.95 -22.51 -10.32
N ILE A 62 -25.51 -21.24 -10.51
CA ILE A 62 -24.73 -20.50 -9.51
C ILE A 62 -25.70 -19.76 -8.58
N THR A 63 -25.42 -19.86 -7.30
CA THR A 63 -26.19 -19.11 -6.29
C THR A 63 -26.03 -17.60 -6.47
N ASN A 64 -27.00 -16.81 -6.03
CA ASN A 64 -26.88 -15.34 -6.02
C ASN A 64 -25.63 -14.87 -5.26
N THR A 65 -25.24 -15.61 -4.23
CA THR A 65 -24.04 -15.36 -3.43
C THR A 65 -22.76 -15.47 -4.29
N ASP A 66 -22.66 -16.53 -5.11
CA ASP A 66 -21.46 -16.74 -5.96
C ASP A 66 -21.35 -15.66 -7.02
N LEU A 67 -22.46 -15.21 -7.58
CA LEU A 67 -22.50 -14.12 -8.56
C LEU A 67 -22.05 -12.80 -7.91
N SER A 68 -22.55 -12.49 -6.74
CA SER A 68 -22.20 -11.29 -5.99
C SER A 68 -20.72 -11.28 -5.61
N ILE A 69 -20.17 -12.43 -5.16
CA ILE A 69 -18.74 -12.58 -4.88
C ILE A 69 -17.90 -12.29 -6.14
N ARG A 70 -18.29 -12.87 -7.27
CA ARG A 70 -17.55 -12.67 -8.53
C ARG A 70 -17.61 -11.22 -9.01
N MET A 71 -18.76 -10.58 -8.94
CA MET A 71 -18.88 -9.16 -9.31
C MET A 71 -18.06 -8.27 -8.37
N GLY A 72 -18.01 -8.59 -7.09
CA GLY A 72 -17.12 -7.96 -6.11
C GLY A 72 -15.65 -8.13 -6.50
N GLN A 73 -15.22 -9.33 -6.87
CA GLN A 73 -13.84 -9.58 -7.32
C GLN A 73 -13.47 -8.77 -8.57
N ILE A 74 -14.38 -8.66 -9.54
CA ILE A 74 -14.15 -7.86 -10.76
C ILE A 74 -14.08 -6.38 -10.41
N ARG A 75 -14.92 -5.88 -9.51
CA ARG A 75 -14.87 -4.51 -8.98
C ARG A 75 -13.52 -4.24 -8.33
N ASP A 76 -13.10 -5.09 -7.41
CA ASP A 76 -11.87 -4.93 -6.64
C ASP A 76 -10.62 -4.99 -7.55
N GLY A 77 -10.66 -5.86 -8.57
CA GLY A 77 -9.66 -5.88 -9.64
C GLY A 77 -9.65 -4.59 -10.47
N SER A 78 -10.82 -4.01 -10.73
CA SER A 78 -10.95 -2.75 -11.45
C SER A 78 -10.41 -1.57 -10.64
N VAL A 79 -10.68 -1.52 -9.33
CA VAL A 79 -10.09 -0.55 -8.41
C VAL A 79 -8.57 -0.64 -8.44
N SER A 80 -8.02 -1.84 -8.28
CA SER A 80 -6.57 -2.07 -8.33
C SER A 80 -5.95 -1.62 -9.65
N SER A 81 -6.62 -1.92 -10.77
CA SER A 81 -6.18 -1.53 -12.10
C SER A 81 -6.16 -0.01 -12.29
N VAL A 82 -7.21 0.69 -11.87
CA VAL A 82 -7.28 2.15 -11.96
C VAL A 82 -6.19 2.80 -11.10
N LEU A 83 -6.04 2.37 -9.85
CA LEU A 83 -5.00 2.90 -8.97
C LEU A 83 -3.60 2.71 -9.57
N SER A 84 -3.31 1.54 -10.15
CA SER A 84 -2.02 1.28 -10.79
C SER A 84 -1.75 2.15 -12.03
N GLN A 85 -2.80 2.58 -12.73
CA GLN A 85 -2.69 3.46 -13.90
C GLN A 85 -2.57 4.93 -13.51
N VAL A 86 -3.23 5.36 -12.44
CA VAL A 86 -3.17 6.74 -11.94
C VAL A 86 -1.86 6.99 -11.21
N PHE A 87 -1.43 6.07 -10.38
CA PHE A 87 -0.19 6.19 -9.59
C PHE A 87 0.95 5.39 -10.25
N THR A 88 1.43 5.88 -11.38
CA THR A 88 2.48 5.20 -12.17
C THR A 88 3.90 5.42 -11.67
N GLU A 89 4.12 6.49 -10.90
CA GLU A 89 5.44 6.82 -10.38
C GLU A 89 5.82 5.96 -9.18
N PRO A 90 7.11 5.59 -9.03
CA PRO A 90 7.56 4.91 -7.83
C PRO A 90 7.35 5.83 -6.63
N ASN A 91 6.61 5.32 -5.64
CA ASN A 91 6.28 6.08 -4.43
C ASN A 91 7.44 6.10 -3.42
N TYR A 92 8.65 5.74 -3.85
CA TYR A 92 9.82 5.74 -2.99
C TYR A 92 10.28 7.16 -2.72
N ILE A 93 10.48 7.47 -1.44
CA ILE A 93 11.16 8.67 -0.99
C ILE A 93 12.65 8.38 -0.89
N ASP A 94 13.00 7.28 -0.20
CA ASP A 94 14.38 6.86 0.00
C ASP A 94 14.47 5.36 0.31
N ARG A 95 15.64 4.77 0.06
CA ARG A 95 15.97 3.40 0.46
C ARG A 95 17.44 3.36 0.84
N ASN A 96 17.72 3.12 2.10
CA ASN A 96 19.09 3.08 2.58
C ASN A 96 19.27 2.08 3.71
N LYS A 97 20.53 1.66 3.91
CA LYS A 97 20.96 1.03 5.16
C LYS A 97 21.22 2.11 6.18
N MET A 98 20.95 1.84 7.45
CA MET A 98 21.30 2.77 8.52
C MET A 98 22.81 3.04 8.55
N PHE A 99 23.61 1.98 8.34
CA PHE A 99 25.05 2.08 8.25
C PHE A 99 25.54 1.40 6.98
N SER A 100 26.15 2.15 6.07
CA SER A 100 26.62 1.63 4.78
C SER A 100 28.09 1.22 4.80
N GLN A 101 28.84 1.62 5.81
CA GLN A 101 30.27 1.36 5.88
C GLN A 101 30.57 0.15 6.77
N THR A 102 31.46 -0.73 6.31
CA THR A 102 32.04 -1.80 7.09
C THR A 102 33.43 -1.37 7.56
N PHE A 103 33.66 -1.31 8.87
CA PHE A 103 34.95 -0.96 9.42
C PHE A 103 35.64 -2.18 10.02
N ASP A 104 36.98 -2.22 9.94
CA ASP A 104 37.77 -3.37 10.38
C ASP A 104 37.89 -3.53 11.91
N ARG A 105 37.56 -2.49 12.68
CA ARG A 105 37.62 -2.53 14.14
C ARG A 105 36.27 -2.97 14.71
N GLN A 106 36.30 -4.13 15.35
CA GLN A 106 35.16 -4.71 16.06
C GLN A 106 35.46 -4.66 17.56
N ASN A 107 34.64 -3.91 18.30
CA ASN A 107 34.69 -3.89 19.75
C ASN A 107 33.46 -4.64 20.30
N VAL A 108 33.70 -5.63 21.16
CA VAL A 108 32.63 -6.25 21.92
C VAL A 108 32.19 -5.29 23.02
N ILE A 109 30.92 -4.97 23.04
CA ILE A 109 30.35 -4.05 24.04
C ILE A 109 29.69 -4.84 25.15
N THR A 110 30.04 -4.49 26.37
CA THR A 110 29.31 -4.99 27.54
C THR A 110 28.12 -4.08 27.79
N GLN A 111 26.95 -4.56 27.45
CA GLN A 111 25.69 -3.85 27.68
C GLN A 111 25.45 -3.64 29.17
N GLN A 112 25.03 -2.45 29.54
CA GLN A 112 24.65 -2.08 30.91
C GLN A 112 23.20 -2.51 31.21
N GLY A 113 22.75 -2.32 32.44
CA GLY A 113 21.39 -2.62 32.86
C GLY A 113 21.07 -4.10 33.05
N ASN A 114 19.79 -4.40 33.20
CA ASN A 114 19.26 -5.75 33.46
C ASN A 114 18.65 -6.35 32.18
N ALA A 115 18.05 -7.54 32.30
CA ALA A 115 17.42 -8.22 31.17
C ALA A 115 16.17 -7.48 30.59
N GLN A 116 15.66 -6.47 31.29
CA GLN A 116 14.54 -5.64 30.83
C GLN A 116 15.02 -4.35 30.10
N THR A 117 16.34 -4.14 30.01
CA THR A 117 16.89 -3.00 29.27
C THR A 117 16.77 -3.23 27.78
N PHE A 118 16.11 -2.30 27.11
CA PHE A 118 15.93 -2.31 25.66
C PHE A 118 17.01 -1.48 24.99
N TYR A 119 17.60 -2.01 23.94
CA TYR A 119 18.61 -1.37 23.11
C TYR A 119 18.14 -1.30 21.68
N GLY A 120 18.30 -0.15 21.04
CA GLY A 120 17.91 -0.01 19.65
C GLY A 120 17.90 1.42 19.16
N TYR A 121 16.90 1.73 18.35
CA TYR A 121 16.74 3.01 17.68
C TYR A 121 15.35 3.57 17.94
N GLU A 122 15.28 4.85 18.22
CA GLU A 122 14.07 5.63 18.09
C GLU A 122 13.94 6.07 16.63
N ILE A 123 12.81 5.80 16.02
CA ILE A 123 12.47 6.22 14.67
C ILE A 123 11.31 7.20 14.80
N ILE A 124 11.56 8.44 14.47
CA ILE A 124 10.54 9.48 14.43
C ILE A 124 10.17 9.62 12.95
N ALA A 125 8.96 9.20 12.61
CA ALA A 125 8.40 9.47 11.31
C ALA A 125 8.23 10.99 11.20
N GLY A 126 8.99 11.58 10.29
CA GLY A 126 9.21 13.02 10.21
C GLY A 126 7.92 13.81 10.02
N GLN A 127 8.05 15.12 9.99
CA GLN A 127 6.94 16.09 9.93
C GLN A 127 6.08 15.96 8.65
N GLN A 128 6.49 15.14 7.69
CA GLN A 128 5.73 14.91 6.46
C GLN A 128 4.56 13.96 6.72
N LYS A 129 3.36 14.45 6.49
CA LYS A 129 2.14 13.64 6.50
C LYS A 129 2.24 12.52 5.46
N ASN A 130 1.70 11.35 5.81
CA ASN A 130 1.55 10.24 4.87
C ASN A 130 2.86 9.59 4.37
N VAL A 131 3.89 9.61 5.20
CA VAL A 131 5.08 8.80 4.98
C VAL A 131 4.87 7.45 5.65
N ALA A 132 5.00 6.38 4.88
CA ALA A 132 5.10 5.03 5.36
C ALA A 132 6.55 4.56 5.28
N PHE A 133 6.96 3.65 6.15
CA PHE A 133 8.27 3.04 6.05
C PHE A 133 8.20 1.52 6.13
N LYS A 134 9.17 0.89 5.51
CA LYS A 134 9.33 -0.56 5.52
C LYS A 134 10.73 -0.91 5.98
N ILE A 135 10.81 -1.75 7.02
CA ILE A 135 12.06 -2.38 7.43
C ILE A 135 12.16 -3.69 6.66
N THR A 136 13.08 -3.77 5.71
CA THR A 136 13.17 -4.93 4.82
C THR A 136 14.08 -6.00 5.40
N LYS A 137 15.16 -5.60 6.06
CA LYS A 137 16.20 -6.51 6.56
C LYS A 137 16.80 -5.98 7.84
N CYS A 138 17.24 -6.89 8.70
CA CYS A 138 18.09 -6.60 9.83
C CYS A 138 19.38 -7.40 9.73
N THR A 139 20.49 -6.76 10.07
CA THR A 139 21.78 -7.41 10.27
C THR A 139 22.16 -7.30 11.75
N LEU A 140 22.49 -8.42 12.37
CA LEU A 140 22.94 -8.51 13.76
C LEU A 140 24.41 -8.95 13.80
N GLU A 141 25.23 -8.18 14.49
CA GLU A 141 26.62 -8.56 14.78
C GLU A 141 26.77 -8.80 16.29
N MET A 142 26.91 -10.07 16.66
CA MET A 142 26.84 -10.51 18.04
C MET A 142 27.97 -11.49 18.38
N VAL A 143 28.32 -11.55 19.68
CA VAL A 143 29.21 -12.57 20.24
C VAL A 143 28.43 -13.32 21.31
N GLY A 144 28.56 -14.65 21.32
CA GLY A 144 27.88 -15.51 22.27
C GLY A 144 26.87 -16.43 21.59
N ALA A 145 26.06 -17.13 22.38
CA ALA A 145 25.02 -18.03 21.86
C ALA A 145 23.71 -17.80 22.59
N GLY A 146 22.62 -17.74 21.87
CA GLY A 146 21.27 -17.55 22.41
C GLY A 146 20.32 -16.91 21.45
N ASP A 147 19.07 -16.78 21.84
CA ASP A 147 18.05 -16.16 21.03
C ASP A 147 17.94 -14.67 21.37
N ILE A 148 17.87 -13.84 20.32
CA ILE A 148 17.55 -12.42 20.39
C ILE A 148 16.22 -12.20 19.68
N THR A 149 15.31 -11.50 20.35
CA THR A 149 14.04 -11.12 19.76
C THR A 149 14.08 -9.67 19.32
N ILE A 150 14.15 -9.43 18.02
CA ILE A 150 14.02 -8.09 17.44
C ILE A 150 12.55 -7.69 17.47
N GLN A 151 12.26 -6.47 17.91
CA GLN A 151 10.91 -5.98 18.09
C GLN A 151 10.78 -4.54 17.61
N LEU A 152 9.62 -4.21 17.05
CA LEU A 152 9.23 -2.85 16.73
C LEU A 152 8.04 -2.47 17.59
N TYR A 153 8.19 -1.44 18.39
CA TYR A 153 7.13 -0.87 19.22
C TYR A 153 6.69 0.49 18.68
N ASN A 154 5.47 0.86 19.03
CA ASN A 154 4.98 2.23 18.89
C ASN A 154 4.87 2.86 20.28
N SER A 155 5.26 4.12 20.44
CA SER A 155 5.21 4.84 21.73
C SER A 155 3.83 4.87 22.40
N SER A 156 2.76 4.59 21.66
CA SER A 156 1.38 4.57 22.16
C SER A 156 0.86 3.18 22.56
N LYS A 157 1.65 2.10 22.33
CA LYS A 157 1.21 0.72 22.57
C LYS A 157 2.22 -0.05 23.40
N LEU A 158 1.72 -0.85 24.35
CA LEU A 158 2.52 -1.71 25.22
C LEU A 158 3.04 -2.97 24.52
N GLU A 159 2.37 -3.41 23.45
CA GLU A 159 2.70 -4.62 22.72
C GLU A 159 3.50 -4.30 21.47
N PRO A 160 4.47 -5.13 21.08
CA PRO A 160 5.21 -4.93 19.86
C PRO A 160 4.27 -5.03 18.65
N LEU A 161 4.45 -4.13 17.69
CA LEU A 161 3.76 -4.20 16.39
C LEU A 161 4.27 -5.40 15.59
N PHE A 162 5.57 -5.65 15.68
CA PHE A 162 6.25 -6.75 15.01
C PHE A 162 7.30 -7.36 15.92
N SER A 163 7.54 -8.65 15.77
CA SER A 163 8.52 -9.41 16.55
C SER A 163 9.11 -10.55 15.72
N GLN A 164 10.43 -10.73 15.79
CA GLN A 164 11.16 -11.80 15.11
C GLN A 164 12.27 -12.34 16.02
N VAL A 165 12.25 -13.63 16.28
CA VAL A 165 13.32 -14.30 16.99
C VAL A 165 14.45 -14.65 16.04
N VAL A 166 15.69 -14.39 16.46
CA VAL A 166 16.93 -14.71 15.75
C VAL A 166 17.85 -15.50 16.67
N THR A 167 18.26 -16.68 16.26
CA THR A 167 19.17 -17.52 17.02
C THR A 167 20.61 -17.22 16.65
N ILE A 168 21.42 -16.83 17.64
CA ILE A 168 22.86 -16.58 17.49
C ILE A 168 23.61 -17.89 17.79
N GLY A 169 24.37 -18.36 16.80
CA GLY A 169 24.94 -19.72 16.78
C GLY A 169 26.21 -19.94 17.62
N GLY A 170 26.76 -18.92 18.25
CA GLY A 170 27.96 -18.97 19.05
C GLY A 170 29.20 -18.36 18.37
N GLY A 171 30.16 -17.90 19.18
CA GLY A 171 31.31 -17.16 18.72
C GLY A 171 30.91 -15.78 18.17
N THR A 172 31.70 -15.25 17.25
CA THR A 172 31.36 -14.03 16.52
C THR A 172 30.42 -14.40 15.36
N SER A 173 29.23 -13.86 15.37
CA SER A 173 28.19 -14.16 14.39
C SER A 173 27.69 -12.88 13.72
N LEU A 174 27.52 -12.98 12.40
CA LEU A 174 26.83 -11.98 11.58
C LEU A 174 25.58 -12.62 11.01
N GLU A 175 24.45 -12.29 11.59
CA GLU A 175 23.17 -12.85 11.17
C GLU A 175 22.40 -11.82 10.35
N GLU A 176 21.91 -12.25 9.17
CA GLU A 176 21.06 -11.45 8.31
C GLU A 176 19.65 -12.01 8.29
N VAL A 177 18.65 -11.19 8.59
CA VAL A 177 17.26 -11.60 8.72
C VAL A 177 16.36 -10.72 7.88
N GLU A 178 15.56 -11.36 7.02
CA GLU A 178 14.50 -10.68 6.27
C GLU A 178 13.29 -10.42 7.19
N LEU A 179 12.95 -9.15 7.38
CA LEU A 179 11.85 -8.75 8.26
C LEU A 179 10.57 -8.43 7.49
N ASN A 180 10.69 -7.64 6.44
CA ASN A 180 9.57 -7.17 5.62
C ASN A 180 8.43 -6.49 6.42
N TRP A 181 8.77 -5.80 7.51
CA TRP A 181 7.84 -5.08 8.36
C TRP A 181 7.42 -3.77 7.71
N PHE A 182 6.14 -3.61 7.49
CA PHE A 182 5.58 -2.41 6.88
C PHE A 182 4.76 -1.62 7.90
N VAL A 183 5.12 -0.36 8.07
CA VAL A 183 4.42 0.60 8.93
C VAL A 183 3.75 1.61 8.02
N ASP A 184 2.44 1.52 7.91
CA ASP A 184 1.64 2.44 7.11
C ASP A 184 1.31 3.74 7.87
N SER A 185 0.82 4.73 7.16
CA SER A 185 0.48 6.04 7.73
C SER A 185 -0.64 5.97 8.78
N THR A 186 -1.46 4.92 8.77
CA THR A 186 -2.56 4.74 9.74
C THR A 186 -2.09 4.17 11.05
N MET A 187 -0.94 3.46 11.04
CA MET A 187 -0.27 2.99 12.25
C MET A 187 0.53 4.09 12.94
N ILE A 188 0.76 5.21 12.25
CA ILE A 188 1.51 6.34 12.75
C ILE A 188 0.53 7.30 13.42
N PRO A 189 0.43 7.32 14.76
CA PRO A 189 -0.25 8.42 15.41
C PRO A 189 0.54 9.71 15.10
N TYR A 190 -0.14 10.77 14.78
CA TYR A 190 0.42 12.11 14.60
C TYR A 190 1.40 12.42 15.75
N LYS A 191 2.70 12.46 15.48
CA LYS A 191 3.80 12.63 16.45
C LYS A 191 4.10 11.42 17.35
N GLY A 192 4.18 10.20 16.81
CA GLY A 192 4.64 9.05 17.58
C GLY A 192 6.04 8.61 17.18
N SER A 193 6.83 8.21 18.18
CA SER A 193 8.08 7.51 17.98
C SER A 193 7.85 6.02 17.85
N TYR A 194 8.70 5.37 17.06
CA TYR A 194 8.82 3.92 17.02
C TYR A 194 10.14 3.52 17.65
N PHE A 195 10.14 2.39 18.32
CA PHE A 195 11.32 1.85 18.98
C PHE A 195 11.64 0.49 18.35
N LEU A 196 12.75 0.43 17.63
CA LEU A 196 13.21 -0.74 16.90
C LEU A 196 14.48 -1.28 17.56
N GLY A 197 14.42 -2.50 18.07
CA GLY A 197 15.57 -3.06 18.79
C GLY A 197 15.27 -4.38 19.48
N TYR A 198 15.98 -4.66 20.54
CA TYR A 198 15.86 -5.89 21.32
C TYR A 198 16.13 -5.66 22.81
N TYR A 199 15.64 -6.56 23.66
CA TYR A 199 15.99 -6.61 25.06
C TYR A 199 17.33 -7.30 25.28
N LYS A 200 18.09 -6.81 26.25
CA LYS A 200 19.39 -7.36 26.64
C LYS A 200 19.30 -8.87 26.90
N ASN A 201 20.22 -9.61 26.30
CA ASN A 201 20.44 -11.00 26.61
C ASN A 201 21.82 -11.18 27.27
N SER A 202 21.89 -11.76 28.46
CA SER A 202 23.14 -11.94 29.20
C SER A 202 24.14 -12.87 28.51
N ASN A 203 23.68 -13.74 27.63
CA ASN A 203 24.51 -14.74 26.95
C ASN A 203 25.03 -14.25 25.58
N VAL A 204 24.52 -13.11 25.12
CA VAL A 204 24.85 -12.53 23.80
C VAL A 204 25.24 -11.07 23.99
N GLN A 205 26.37 -10.68 23.44
CA GLN A 205 26.89 -9.31 23.50
C GLN A 205 26.99 -8.74 22.09
N PRO A 206 26.61 -7.48 21.88
CA PRO A 206 26.73 -6.83 20.60
C PRO A 206 28.19 -6.51 20.27
N ILE A 207 28.50 -6.51 18.99
CA ILE A 207 29.73 -5.98 18.45
C ILE A 207 29.43 -4.57 17.94
N ASP A 208 30.09 -3.58 18.52
CA ASP A 208 30.08 -2.24 18.01
C ASP A 208 31.21 -2.02 17.02
N ARG A 209 30.90 -1.41 15.92
CA ARG A 209 31.90 -0.97 14.96
C ARG A 209 32.18 0.49 15.22
N ASN A 210 33.31 0.75 15.86
CA ASN A 210 33.75 2.10 16.15
C ASN A 210 34.19 2.79 14.85
N TYR A 211 33.43 3.72 14.38
CA TYR A 211 33.70 4.47 13.15
C TYR A 211 34.68 5.60 13.46
N GLU A 212 35.95 5.50 13.00
CA GLU A 212 36.90 6.61 13.09
C GLU A 212 36.39 7.77 12.22
N GLY A 213 36.03 8.88 12.82
CA GLY A 213 35.67 10.10 12.09
C GLY A 213 34.22 10.58 12.31
N GLY A 214 33.51 10.00 13.25
CA GLY A 214 32.15 10.41 13.58
C GLY A 214 31.10 9.46 13.07
N ASP A 215 29.96 9.64 13.59
CA ASP A 215 28.80 8.83 13.43
C ASP A 215 28.21 8.99 12.04
N LEU A 216 28.43 8.01 11.19
CA LEU A 216 27.91 8.02 9.84
C LEU A 216 26.65 7.16 9.72
N MET A 217 25.69 7.40 10.62
CA MET A 217 24.34 6.92 10.38
C MET A 217 23.79 7.64 9.14
N ASN A 218 23.37 6.87 8.15
CA ASN A 218 22.81 7.46 6.94
C ASN A 218 21.49 8.16 7.27
N SER A 219 21.35 9.40 6.83
CA SER A 219 20.04 10.03 6.89
C SER A 219 19.10 9.33 5.92
N ILE A 220 17.92 8.95 6.40
CA ILE A 220 16.84 8.39 5.56
C ILE A 220 15.78 9.46 5.45
N LYS A 221 15.54 9.93 4.24
CA LYS A 221 14.59 11.01 4.01
C LYS A 221 13.20 10.64 4.55
N GLY A 222 12.62 11.54 5.32
CA GLY A 222 11.32 11.36 5.94
C GLY A 222 11.33 10.66 7.30
N LEU A 223 12.52 10.26 7.79
CA LEU A 223 12.69 9.69 9.12
C LEU A 223 13.84 10.37 9.85
N ASP A 224 13.61 10.71 11.10
CA ASP A 224 14.68 11.04 12.05
C ASP A 224 14.93 9.80 12.91
N MET A 225 16.20 9.47 13.14
CA MET A 225 16.57 8.26 13.87
C MET A 225 17.69 8.55 14.86
N ASP A 226 17.48 8.10 16.09
CA ASP A 226 18.46 8.19 17.17
C ASP A 226 18.69 6.83 17.81
N ARG A 227 19.90 6.58 18.30
CA ARG A 227 20.22 5.41 19.08
C ARG A 227 19.78 5.59 20.51
N ILE A 228 19.14 4.58 21.07
CA ILE A 228 18.55 4.66 22.39
C ILE A 228 18.83 3.42 23.26
N MET A 229 18.79 3.69 24.55
CA MET A 229 18.67 2.69 25.62
C MET A 229 17.50 3.08 26.51
N ILE A 230 16.62 2.13 26.83
CA ILE A 230 15.54 2.31 27.80
C ILE A 230 15.78 1.31 28.94
N GLN A 231 16.05 1.83 30.13
CA GLN A 231 16.34 0.98 31.31
C GLN A 231 15.05 0.55 32.02
N ASP A 232 15.14 -0.63 32.63
CA ASP A 232 14.23 -1.20 33.64
C ASP A 232 12.82 -1.56 33.19
N ASP A 233 12.17 -0.83 32.30
CA ASP A 233 10.88 -1.19 31.74
C ASP A 233 10.66 -0.39 30.44
N PHE A 234 10.35 -1.08 29.37
CA PHE A 234 10.08 -0.45 28.08
C PHE A 234 9.01 0.66 28.14
N LEU A 235 8.07 0.54 29.09
CA LEU A 235 6.99 1.52 29.28
C LEU A 235 7.44 2.81 29.98
N ASN A 236 8.62 2.79 30.57
CA ASN A 236 9.15 3.93 31.28
C ASN A 236 10.00 4.81 30.35
N LEU A 237 9.37 5.54 29.45
CA LEU A 237 10.06 6.49 28.55
C LEU A 237 10.86 7.56 29.34
N SER A 238 10.64 7.72 30.64
CA SER A 238 11.47 8.60 31.47
C SER A 238 12.89 8.07 31.68
N SER A 239 13.14 6.78 31.45
CA SER A 239 14.47 6.17 31.46
C SER A 239 15.15 6.11 30.09
N LEU A 240 14.55 6.70 29.06
CA LEU A 240 15.13 6.78 27.73
C LEU A 240 16.40 7.62 27.78
N SER A 241 17.49 7.05 27.28
CA SER A 241 18.77 7.74 27.10
C SER A 241 19.27 7.52 25.67
N TYR A 242 19.98 8.52 25.15
CA TYR A 242 20.62 8.42 23.84
C TYR A 242 22.01 7.84 23.98
N GLU A 243 22.33 6.88 23.13
CA GLU A 243 23.56 6.10 23.17
C GLU A 243 24.47 6.45 21.98
N SER A 244 25.78 6.22 22.17
CA SER A 244 26.76 6.32 21.08
C SER A 244 26.96 5.01 20.33
N ASP A 245 26.61 3.91 20.95
CA ASP A 245 26.91 2.56 20.46
C ASP A 245 25.82 2.02 19.51
N HIS A 246 26.22 1.25 18.51
CA HIS A 246 25.28 0.68 17.50
C HIS A 246 24.56 -0.57 17.99
N ASN A 247 24.99 -1.12 19.13
CA ASN A 247 24.40 -2.31 19.72
C ASN A 247 24.29 -3.52 18.77
N GLY A 248 25.24 -3.62 17.82
CA GLY A 248 25.30 -4.69 16.84
C GLY A 248 24.15 -4.74 15.82
N LEU A 249 23.35 -3.68 15.72
CA LEU A 249 22.15 -3.60 14.86
C LEU A 249 22.43 -2.74 13.61
N ASN A 250 22.00 -3.26 12.47
CA ASN A 250 21.92 -2.47 11.24
C ASN A 250 20.63 -2.87 10.49
N PHE A 251 19.90 -1.90 9.96
CA PHE A 251 18.63 -2.12 9.28
C PHE A 251 18.63 -1.52 7.88
N ASP A 252 18.01 -2.22 6.95
CA ASP A 252 17.65 -1.71 5.63
C ASP A 252 16.23 -1.14 5.72
N ILE A 253 16.10 0.17 5.53
CA ILE A 253 14.83 0.88 5.65
C ILE A 253 14.49 1.54 4.31
N THR A 254 13.23 1.45 3.94
CA THR A 254 12.68 2.11 2.76
C THR A 254 11.55 3.03 3.20
N THR A 255 11.59 4.29 2.81
CA THR A 255 10.50 5.24 3.00
C THR A 255 9.74 5.45 1.71
N GLN A 256 8.44 5.62 1.82
CA GLN A 256 7.56 5.82 0.68
C GLN A 256 6.34 6.64 1.08
N TYR A 257 5.72 7.30 0.10
CA TYR A 257 4.43 7.96 0.34
C TYR A 257 3.31 6.92 0.44
N ASP A 258 2.43 7.07 1.42
CA ASP A 258 1.19 6.33 1.54
C ASP A 258 0.04 7.19 1.01
N TYR A 259 -0.54 6.76 -0.11
CA TYR A 259 -1.65 7.47 -0.74
C TYR A 259 -3.03 6.98 -0.31
N THR A 260 -3.11 6.08 0.66
CA THR A 260 -4.40 5.49 1.09
C THR A 260 -5.41 6.56 1.47
N ASP A 261 -5.04 7.45 2.38
CA ASP A 261 -5.94 8.51 2.85
C ASP A 261 -6.26 9.54 1.75
N LEU A 262 -5.28 9.86 0.88
CA LEU A 262 -5.50 10.71 -0.28
C LEU A 262 -6.59 10.14 -1.20
N VAL A 263 -6.52 8.85 -1.48
CA VAL A 263 -7.50 8.14 -2.32
C VAL A 263 -8.87 8.12 -1.64
N LEU A 264 -8.93 7.81 -0.34
CA LEU A 264 -10.18 7.75 0.43
C LEU A 264 -10.88 9.11 0.53
N GLN A 265 -10.14 10.19 0.73
CA GLN A 265 -10.70 11.53 0.77
C GLN A 265 -11.21 12.02 -0.60
N ASN A 266 -10.69 11.44 -1.68
CA ASN A 266 -11.00 11.82 -3.05
C ASN A 266 -11.64 10.70 -3.87
N GLU A 267 -12.35 9.77 -3.23
CA GLU A 267 -12.93 8.56 -3.84
C GLU A 267 -13.74 8.83 -5.12
N LYS A 268 -14.51 9.94 -5.13
CA LYS A 268 -15.38 10.32 -6.26
C LYS A 268 -14.59 10.64 -7.53
N MET A 269 -13.33 11.08 -7.43
CA MET A 269 -12.48 11.35 -8.60
C MET A 269 -12.19 10.08 -9.39
N PHE A 270 -12.17 8.93 -8.71
CA PHE A 270 -11.90 7.62 -9.32
C PHE A 270 -13.15 6.94 -9.89
N ALA A 271 -14.34 7.40 -9.50
CA ALA A 271 -15.59 6.69 -9.77
C ALA A 271 -15.81 6.41 -11.26
N LYS A 272 -15.52 7.38 -12.13
CA LYS A 272 -15.72 7.23 -13.59
C LYS A 272 -14.72 6.26 -14.20
N SER A 273 -13.46 6.35 -13.83
CA SER A 273 -12.42 5.41 -14.28
C SER A 273 -12.72 3.97 -13.82
N ILE A 274 -13.22 3.81 -12.59
CA ILE A 274 -13.65 2.50 -12.06
C ILE A 274 -14.87 1.98 -12.82
N GLN A 275 -15.88 2.81 -13.04
CA GLN A 275 -17.05 2.45 -13.85
C GLN A 275 -16.66 1.90 -15.22
N LEU A 276 -15.79 2.63 -15.94
CA LEU A 276 -15.37 2.25 -17.29
C LEU A 276 -14.52 0.97 -17.27
N THR A 277 -13.59 0.82 -16.31
CA THR A 277 -12.76 -0.37 -16.17
C THR A 277 -13.60 -1.59 -15.82
N TRP A 278 -14.51 -1.45 -14.87
CA TRP A 278 -15.40 -2.53 -14.47
C TRP A 278 -16.33 -2.95 -15.60
N ALA A 279 -16.99 -2.00 -16.29
CA ALA A 279 -17.84 -2.29 -17.44
C ALA A 279 -17.05 -2.95 -18.59
N MET A 280 -15.84 -2.47 -18.88
CA MET A 280 -14.97 -3.07 -19.91
C MET A 280 -14.58 -4.50 -19.52
N THR A 281 -14.23 -4.77 -18.26
CA THR A 281 -13.87 -6.11 -17.80
C THR A 281 -15.06 -7.07 -17.91
N VAL A 282 -16.24 -6.64 -17.54
CA VAL A 282 -17.48 -7.41 -17.70
C VAL A 282 -17.71 -7.68 -19.19
N MET A 283 -17.67 -6.69 -20.08
CA MET A 283 -17.84 -6.86 -21.53
C MET A 283 -16.82 -7.81 -22.15
N LEU A 284 -15.54 -7.72 -21.74
CA LEU A 284 -14.49 -8.62 -22.21
C LEU A 284 -14.72 -10.06 -21.74
N SER A 285 -15.29 -10.28 -20.57
CA SER A 285 -15.61 -11.62 -20.07
C SER A 285 -16.67 -12.32 -20.95
N PHE A 286 -17.59 -11.58 -21.58
CA PHE A 286 -18.53 -12.11 -22.57
C PHE A 286 -17.85 -12.60 -23.84
N THR A 287 -16.86 -11.83 -24.32
CA THR A 287 -16.22 -12.14 -25.62
C THR A 287 -15.14 -13.20 -25.50
N SER A 288 -14.53 -13.36 -24.30
CA SER A 288 -13.42 -14.29 -24.05
C SER A 288 -13.86 -15.65 -23.47
N SER A 289 -15.14 -15.85 -23.16
CA SER A 289 -15.61 -17.12 -22.61
C SER A 289 -15.39 -18.27 -23.62
N HIS A 290 -14.56 -19.24 -23.23
CA HIS A 290 -14.28 -20.44 -24.03
C HIS A 290 -15.33 -21.55 -23.85
N ARG A 291 -16.36 -21.36 -23.02
CA ARG A 291 -17.41 -22.34 -22.81
C ARG A 291 -18.31 -22.42 -24.03
N ILE A 292 -18.49 -23.61 -24.56
CA ILE A 292 -19.26 -23.86 -25.79
C ILE A 292 -20.69 -23.35 -25.69
N ASN A 293 -21.32 -23.48 -24.51
CA ASN A 293 -22.70 -23.08 -24.29
C ASN A 293 -22.92 -21.54 -24.31
N SER A 294 -21.90 -20.74 -23.96
CA SER A 294 -22.02 -19.27 -24.00
C SER A 294 -21.91 -18.74 -25.44
N LYS A 295 -21.14 -19.43 -26.31
CA LYS A 295 -21.00 -19.05 -27.73
C LYS A 295 -22.25 -19.39 -28.55
N GLU A 296 -22.97 -20.45 -28.20
CA GLU A 296 -24.21 -20.82 -28.89
C GLU A 296 -25.39 -19.91 -28.53
N ARG A 297 -25.37 -19.31 -27.34
CA ARG A 297 -26.44 -18.43 -26.88
C ARG A 297 -26.24 -16.97 -27.29
N MET A 298 -25.01 -16.55 -27.53
CA MET A 298 -24.70 -15.20 -27.95
C MET A 298 -24.68 -15.12 -29.48
N SER A 299 -25.56 -14.32 -30.07
CA SER A 299 -25.51 -14.11 -31.52
C SER A 299 -24.20 -13.44 -31.94
N LYS A 300 -23.71 -13.76 -33.16
CA LYS A 300 -22.53 -13.09 -33.71
C LYS A 300 -22.71 -11.57 -33.73
N GLU A 301 -23.90 -11.09 -33.95
CA GLU A 301 -24.26 -9.67 -33.97
C GLU A 301 -24.07 -9.02 -32.60
N MET A 302 -24.44 -9.72 -31.52
CA MET A 302 -24.25 -9.27 -30.15
C MET A 302 -22.76 -9.17 -29.80
N MET A 303 -21.96 -10.19 -30.15
CA MET A 303 -20.50 -10.15 -29.96
C MET A 303 -19.86 -8.98 -30.70
N VAL A 304 -20.22 -8.78 -31.97
CA VAL A 304 -19.71 -7.66 -32.78
C VAL A 304 -20.10 -6.32 -32.14
N SER A 305 -21.32 -6.20 -31.64
CA SER A 305 -21.79 -4.99 -30.98
C SER A 305 -21.03 -4.69 -29.67
N ILE A 306 -20.75 -5.72 -28.85
CA ILE A 306 -19.92 -5.58 -27.64
C ILE A 306 -18.51 -5.12 -28.01
N ILE A 307 -17.86 -5.76 -28.98
CA ILE A 307 -16.53 -5.35 -29.46
C ILE A 307 -16.54 -3.91 -29.95
N ARG A 308 -17.56 -3.51 -30.70
CA ARG A 308 -17.72 -2.14 -31.15
C ARG A 308 -17.93 -1.14 -29.99
N SER A 309 -18.64 -1.54 -28.94
CA SER A 309 -18.77 -0.71 -27.74
C SER A 309 -17.45 -0.53 -27.03
N ILE A 310 -16.57 -1.56 -27.01
CA ILE A 310 -15.24 -1.48 -26.40
C ILE A 310 -14.29 -0.63 -27.25
N GLU A 311 -14.18 -0.92 -28.55
CA GLU A 311 -13.16 -0.31 -29.45
C GLU A 311 -13.63 0.98 -30.13
N GLY A 312 -14.94 1.23 -30.17
CA GLY A 312 -15.54 2.33 -30.92
C GLY A 312 -15.70 2.01 -32.42
N GLN A 313 -16.32 2.91 -33.12
CA GLN A 313 -16.54 2.82 -34.59
C GLN A 313 -15.97 4.04 -35.30
N LYS A 314 -15.22 3.78 -36.38
CA LYS A 314 -14.88 4.80 -37.38
C LYS A 314 -15.78 4.57 -38.58
N GLU A 315 -16.84 5.34 -38.72
CA GLU A 315 -17.64 5.33 -39.94
C GLU A 315 -17.11 6.39 -40.92
N GLN A 316 -16.95 6.02 -42.19
CA GLN A 316 -16.53 6.97 -43.23
C GLN A 316 -17.59 8.07 -43.38
N GLY A 317 -17.22 9.27 -42.98
CA GLY A 317 -18.04 10.46 -43.20
C GLY A 317 -19.11 10.77 -42.13
N GLN A 318 -19.18 10.01 -41.04
CA GLN A 318 -20.13 10.24 -39.95
C GLN A 318 -19.42 10.46 -38.58
N LEU A 319 -20.21 10.84 -37.58
CA LEU A 319 -19.75 11.03 -36.22
C LEU A 319 -19.02 9.78 -35.71
N ARG A 320 -17.79 9.95 -35.25
CA ARG A 320 -16.99 8.90 -34.62
C ARG A 320 -17.65 8.49 -33.31
N ILE A 321 -17.97 7.22 -33.16
CA ILE A 321 -18.40 6.64 -31.87
C ILE A 321 -17.14 6.27 -31.10
N VAL A 322 -16.91 6.93 -29.96
CA VAL A 322 -15.78 6.68 -29.06
C VAL A 322 -16.04 5.40 -28.28
N GLY A 323 -15.10 4.48 -28.28
CA GLY A 323 -15.21 3.24 -27.51
C GLY A 323 -14.87 3.43 -26.03
N VAL A 324 -15.33 2.48 -25.20
CA VAL A 324 -15.09 2.50 -23.75
C VAL A 324 -13.59 2.53 -23.42
N ARG A 325 -12.76 1.84 -24.20
CA ARG A 325 -11.29 1.84 -24.03
C ARG A 325 -10.69 3.24 -24.18
N GLU A 326 -11.11 4.00 -25.19
CA GLU A 326 -10.63 5.36 -25.40
C GLU A 326 -11.15 6.32 -24.33
N LEU A 327 -12.43 6.17 -23.94
CA LEU A 327 -13.00 6.92 -22.82
C LEU A 327 -12.25 6.66 -21.53
N LEU A 328 -11.91 5.40 -21.24
CA LEU A 328 -11.13 5.03 -20.08
C LEU A 328 -9.74 5.67 -20.10
N ALA A 329 -9.04 5.60 -21.22
CA ALA A 329 -7.71 6.20 -21.33
C ALA A 329 -7.74 7.72 -21.05
N GLY A 330 -8.72 8.43 -21.62
CA GLY A 330 -8.91 9.86 -21.35
C GLY A 330 -9.27 10.15 -19.88
N GLU A 331 -10.11 9.32 -19.29
CA GLU A 331 -10.54 9.49 -17.91
C GLU A 331 -9.43 9.20 -16.90
N VAL A 332 -8.59 8.20 -17.17
CA VAL A 332 -7.40 7.92 -16.32
C VAL A 332 -6.43 9.10 -16.34
N VAL A 333 -6.19 9.69 -17.51
CA VAL A 333 -5.33 10.89 -17.63
C VAL A 333 -5.94 12.05 -16.83
N ARG A 334 -7.23 12.30 -16.98
CA ARG A 334 -7.93 13.34 -16.22
C ARG A 334 -7.85 13.12 -14.71
N THR A 335 -8.12 11.89 -14.27
CA THR A 335 -8.04 11.51 -12.85
C THR A 335 -6.63 11.72 -12.32
N LYS A 336 -5.59 11.35 -13.09
CA LYS A 336 -4.20 11.58 -12.72
C LYS A 336 -3.91 13.07 -12.53
N GLU A 337 -4.28 13.91 -13.50
CA GLU A 337 -4.08 15.36 -13.42
C GLU A 337 -4.80 16.00 -12.23
N GLU A 338 -6.03 15.55 -11.92
CA GLU A 338 -6.78 16.03 -10.76
C GLU A 338 -6.12 15.61 -9.43
N ILE A 339 -5.69 14.35 -9.35
CA ILE A 339 -4.99 13.83 -8.16
C ILE A 339 -3.63 14.50 -7.98
N ASP A 340 -2.88 14.77 -9.05
CA ASP A 340 -1.58 15.43 -8.95
C ASP A 340 -1.71 16.86 -8.40
N LYS A 341 -2.80 17.56 -8.71
CA LYS A 341 -3.11 18.87 -8.10
C LYS A 341 -3.40 18.76 -6.60
N VAL A 342 -4.13 17.71 -6.20
CA VAL A 342 -4.45 17.46 -4.79
C VAL A 342 -3.22 16.98 -4.03
N LYS A 343 -2.39 16.11 -4.63
CA LYS A 343 -1.11 15.65 -4.05
C LYS A 343 -0.24 16.82 -3.62
N PHE A 344 -0.13 17.82 -4.48
CA PHE A 344 0.71 18.99 -4.20
C PHE A 344 0.29 19.71 -2.92
N GLY A 345 -1.01 19.91 -2.70
CA GLY A 345 -1.52 20.50 -1.46
C GLY A 345 -1.50 19.55 -0.26
N TYR A 346 -1.53 18.23 -0.50
CA TYR A 346 -1.61 17.22 0.55
C TYR A 346 -0.27 16.95 1.24
N PHE A 347 0.84 17.06 0.51
CA PHE A 347 2.19 16.82 1.02
C PHE A 347 2.94 18.10 1.42
N ASN A 348 2.47 19.25 0.98
CA ASN A 348 3.09 20.55 1.25
C ASN A 348 2.23 21.36 2.24
N ASP A 349 2.15 20.95 3.49
CA ASP A 349 1.53 21.76 4.56
C ASP A 349 2.46 22.89 5.07
N ASP A 350 3.70 22.98 4.55
CA ASP A 350 4.60 24.10 4.80
C ASP A 350 4.41 25.18 3.72
N ASP A 351 3.45 26.05 3.94
CA ASP A 351 3.09 27.19 3.07
C ASP A 351 4.21 28.23 2.85
N GLU A 352 5.45 28.00 3.28
CA GLU A 352 6.48 29.02 3.22
C GLU A 352 7.51 28.92 2.06
N TYR A 353 7.53 27.86 1.24
CA TYR A 353 8.62 27.69 0.27
C TYR A 353 8.25 27.67 -1.23
N LEU A 354 7.02 27.98 -1.62
CA LEU A 354 6.57 27.80 -3.01
C LEU A 354 6.18 29.09 -3.76
N ILE A 355 6.63 30.26 -3.36
CA ILE A 355 6.40 31.51 -4.11
C ILE A 355 7.56 31.89 -5.07
N VAL A 356 8.62 31.12 -5.19
CA VAL A 356 9.82 31.56 -5.95
C VAL A 356 10.01 30.90 -7.32
N ALA A 357 9.18 29.99 -7.76
CA ALA A 357 9.45 29.22 -9.00
C ALA A 357 8.57 29.56 -10.23
N THR A 358 7.82 30.63 -10.23
CA THR A 358 7.01 31.03 -11.41
C THR A 358 7.23 32.47 -11.86
N GLN A 359 8.44 32.97 -11.84
CA GLN A 359 8.82 34.18 -12.61
C GLN A 359 10.21 34.00 -13.20
N THR A 360 10.29 33.37 -14.35
CA THR A 360 11.18 33.75 -15.46
C THR A 360 10.68 33.09 -16.74
#